data_4bddefa2c52dbaa178b032c97bb01a31
#
_entry.id   4bddefa2c52dbaa178b032c97bb01a31
#
_cell.length_a   1.000
_cell.length_b   1.000
_cell.length_c   1.000
_cell.angle_alpha   90.00
_cell.angle_beta   90.00
_cell.angle_gamma   90.00
#
_symmetry.space_group_name_H-M   'P 1'
#
loop_
_entity.id
_entity.type
_entity.pdbx_description
1 polymer ?
#
loop_
_entity_poly.entity_id
_entity_poly.type
_entity_poly.pdbx_seq_one_letter_code
_entity_poly.pdbx_strand_id
1 'polypeptide(L)'
;ARIYLGYLLERNYTEYLVVVADASSFLAILDYLRLLIFNLVSSPQALSSVIMATAGNKTINAKLVLLGDVGAGKSSLVLRFVKDQFVEFQESTIGAAFFSQTLSVNDATLKFEIWDTAGQERYHSLAPMYYRGAAAAIIVFDVTNQASFERAKKWVQELQAQVGNTNMVMALAGNKSDLLDAKKVSAEEAQTYAQENSLFFMETSAKTAANVKEIFYEIARRLPRVQPTENPTGMVLPDRAMDRAVSSSCCA
;
A
#
# COMPACT_ATOMS: atom_id res chain seq x y z
N ALA A 1 -43.43 25.85 16.34
CA ALA A 1 -42.23 25.56 15.57
C ALA A 1 -42.16 24.07 15.32
N ARG A 2 -42.15 23.65 14.07
CA ARG A 2 -42.01 22.24 13.67
C ARG A 2 -40.55 22.00 13.35
N ILE A 3 -39.95 21.04 14.06
CA ILE A 3 -38.59 20.54 13.76
C ILE A 3 -38.74 19.51 12.65
N TYR A 4 -38.13 19.74 11.50
CA TYR A 4 -37.97 18.73 10.47
C TYR A 4 -36.61 18.12 10.61
N LEU A 5 -36.55 16.86 11.03
CA LEU A 5 -35.36 16.02 10.92
C LEU A 5 -35.41 15.35 9.53
N GLY A 6 -34.54 15.77 8.63
CA GLY A 6 -34.35 15.10 7.36
C GLY A 6 -33.09 14.26 7.41
N TYR A 7 -33.21 12.93 7.34
CA TYR A 7 -32.12 12.03 7.08
C TYR A 7 -31.90 11.94 5.57
N LEU A 8 -30.73 12.35 5.12
CA LEU A 8 -30.25 11.99 3.77
C LEU A 8 -29.14 10.95 3.96
N LEU A 9 -29.49 9.70 3.65
CA LEU A 9 -28.55 8.60 3.47
C LEU A 9 -28.06 8.63 2.04
N GLU A 10 -26.86 9.11 1.78
CA GLU A 10 -26.10 8.70 0.58
C GLU A 10 -24.60 8.65 0.86
N ARG A 11 -23.99 7.67 0.25
CA ARG A 11 -22.64 7.12 0.40
C ARG A 11 -21.53 8.18 0.33
N ASN A 12 -20.58 8.07 1.27
CA ASN A 12 -19.25 8.65 1.20
C ASN A 12 -19.20 10.19 1.15
N TYR A 13 -19.20 10.82 2.32
CA TYR A 13 -18.43 12.01 2.69
C TYR A 13 -18.96 12.58 4.00
N THR A 14 -18.04 13.01 4.88
CA THR A 14 -18.23 13.81 6.11
C THR A 14 -19.61 14.41 6.30
N GLU A 15 -20.35 13.93 7.28
CA GLU A 15 -21.64 14.47 7.68
C GLU A 15 -21.47 15.87 8.25
N TYR A 16 -22.00 16.88 7.57
CA TYR A 16 -22.25 18.18 8.16
C TYR A 16 -23.68 18.23 8.68
N LEU A 17 -23.84 18.24 9.98
CA LEU A 17 -25.13 18.48 10.63
C LEU A 17 -25.41 20.00 10.60
N VAL A 18 -26.28 20.45 9.72
CA VAL A 18 -26.78 21.84 9.74
C VAL A 18 -28.02 21.88 10.62
N VAL A 19 -27.89 22.39 11.83
CA VAL A 19 -29.02 22.63 12.74
C VAL A 19 -29.39 24.10 12.62
N VAL A 20 -30.53 24.40 12.03
CA VAL A 20 -31.15 25.73 12.06
C VAL A 20 -32.05 25.79 13.29
N ALA A 21 -31.62 26.43 14.35
CA ALA A 21 -32.39 26.61 15.60
C ALA A 21 -32.59 28.10 15.91
N ASP A 22 -33.75 28.44 16.43
CA ASP A 22 -33.97 29.77 17.01
C ASP A 22 -33.33 29.86 18.41
N ALA A 23 -33.24 31.08 18.94
CA ALA A 23 -32.45 31.39 20.15
C ALA A 23 -32.83 30.57 21.41
N SER A 24 -34.04 30.04 21.47
CA SER A 24 -34.51 29.23 22.63
C SER A 24 -33.98 27.77 22.55
N SER A 25 -33.72 27.27 21.35
CA SER A 25 -33.15 25.92 21.13
C SER A 25 -31.64 25.91 21.37
N PHE A 26 -30.97 27.05 21.21
CA PHE A 26 -29.51 27.16 21.38
C PHE A 26 -29.07 26.91 22.83
N LEU A 27 -29.84 27.42 23.80
CA LEU A 27 -29.56 27.19 25.24
C LEU A 27 -29.75 25.72 25.63
N ALA A 28 -30.75 25.05 25.11
CA ALA A 28 -30.98 23.62 25.35
C ALA A 28 -29.86 22.73 24.76
N ILE A 29 -29.33 23.12 23.62
CA ILE A 29 -28.19 22.42 22.99
C ILE A 29 -26.92 22.64 23.82
N LEU A 30 -26.70 23.85 24.32
CA LEU A 30 -25.52 24.12 25.16
C LEU A 30 -25.57 23.37 26.51
N ASP A 31 -26.75 23.25 27.11
CA ASP A 31 -26.91 22.44 28.33
C ASP A 31 -26.75 20.97 28.09
N TYR A 32 -27.24 20.42 26.94
CA TYR A 32 -27.03 19.05 26.52
C TYR A 32 -25.55 18.76 26.26
N LEU A 33 -24.84 19.67 25.58
CA LEU A 33 -23.39 19.55 25.35
C LEU A 33 -22.60 19.62 26.65
N ARG A 34 -23.00 20.51 27.62
CA ARG A 34 -22.39 20.53 28.95
C ARG A 34 -22.57 19.23 29.71
N LEU A 35 -23.77 18.64 29.65
CA LEU A 35 -24.06 17.35 30.28
C LEU A 35 -23.27 16.20 29.63
N LEU A 36 -23.12 16.22 28.31
CA LEU A 36 -22.27 15.27 27.56
C LEU A 36 -20.81 15.39 27.92
N ILE A 37 -20.28 16.61 28.00
CA ILE A 37 -18.88 16.88 28.39
C ILE A 37 -18.66 16.49 29.86
N PHE A 38 -19.61 16.77 30.74
CA PHE A 38 -19.51 16.40 32.15
C PHE A 38 -19.51 14.89 32.35
N ASN A 39 -20.34 14.15 31.62
CA ASN A 39 -20.35 12.68 31.65
C ASN A 39 -19.07 12.08 31.02
N LEU A 40 -18.50 12.68 29.99
CA LEU A 40 -17.22 12.27 29.40
C LEU A 40 -16.02 12.50 30.33
N VAL A 41 -16.02 13.62 31.07
CA VAL A 41 -14.91 13.95 32.01
C VAL A 41 -15.01 13.15 33.32
N SER A 42 -16.23 12.74 33.72
CA SER A 42 -16.45 12.03 35.01
C SER A 42 -16.16 10.52 34.96
N SER A 43 -15.88 9.95 33.78
CA SER A 43 -15.52 8.53 33.68
C SER A 43 -14.09 8.35 33.12
N PRO A 44 -13.14 7.88 33.94
CA PRO A 44 -11.76 7.65 33.49
C PRO A 44 -11.66 6.65 32.32
N GLN A 45 -12.64 5.77 32.17
CA GLN A 45 -12.73 4.79 31.09
C GLN A 45 -13.14 5.41 29.74
N ALA A 46 -13.99 6.47 29.76
CA ALA A 46 -14.37 7.19 28.54
C ALA A 46 -13.22 8.05 27.98
N LEU A 47 -12.39 8.63 28.86
CA LEU A 47 -11.19 9.36 28.41
C LEU A 47 -10.17 8.41 27.76
N SER A 48 -10.00 7.22 28.29
CA SER A 48 -9.08 6.22 27.72
C SER A 48 -9.50 5.77 26.32
N SER A 49 -10.80 5.59 26.07
CA SER A 49 -11.31 5.21 24.76
C SER A 49 -11.23 6.34 23.72
N VAL A 50 -11.39 7.60 24.13
CA VAL A 50 -11.23 8.76 23.25
C VAL A 50 -9.75 9.01 22.91
N ILE A 51 -8.83 8.80 23.87
CA ILE A 51 -7.39 8.93 23.63
C ILE A 51 -6.89 7.78 22.72
N MET A 52 -7.44 6.57 22.81
CA MET A 52 -7.14 5.49 21.88
C MET A 52 -7.67 5.75 20.45
N ALA A 53 -8.78 6.48 20.30
CA ALA A 53 -9.33 6.85 18.98
C ALA A 53 -8.53 7.94 18.27
N THR A 54 -7.69 8.71 18.99
CA THR A 54 -6.78 9.72 18.41
C THR A 54 -5.36 9.21 18.17
N ALA A 55 -5.07 7.94 18.46
CA ALA A 55 -3.85 7.29 17.98
C ALA A 55 -3.94 7.26 16.45
N GLY A 56 -3.37 8.26 15.81
CA GLY A 56 -3.42 8.48 14.37
C GLY A 56 -3.08 7.20 13.63
N ASN A 57 -4.00 6.74 12.80
CA ASN A 57 -3.87 5.52 12.02
C ASN A 57 -2.64 5.68 11.14
N LYS A 58 -1.52 5.06 11.54
CA LYS A 58 -0.23 5.23 10.92
C LYS A 58 -0.28 4.66 9.51
N THR A 59 -0.23 5.53 8.52
CA THR A 59 -0.19 5.12 7.11
C THR A 59 1.25 4.75 6.74
N ILE A 60 1.46 3.52 6.30
CA ILE A 60 2.74 3.00 5.81
C ILE A 60 2.67 3.02 4.28
N ASN A 61 3.64 3.68 3.62
CA ASN A 61 3.75 3.60 2.17
C ASN A 61 4.66 2.43 1.79
N ALA A 62 4.23 1.64 0.81
CA ALA A 62 5.01 0.52 0.30
C ALA A 62 5.02 0.51 -1.23
N LYS A 63 6.21 0.61 -1.79
CA LYS A 63 6.42 0.45 -3.23
C LYS A 63 6.30 -1.03 -3.59
N LEU A 64 5.44 -1.35 -4.54
CA LEU A 64 5.19 -2.68 -5.07
C LEU A 64 5.42 -2.68 -6.58
N VAL A 65 6.19 -3.62 -7.08
CA VAL A 65 6.45 -3.76 -8.51
C VAL A 65 5.86 -5.07 -9.04
N LEU A 66 5.26 -5.05 -10.23
CA LEU A 66 4.86 -6.25 -10.96
C LEU A 66 5.86 -6.50 -12.08
N LEU A 67 6.41 -7.71 -12.11
CA LEU A 67 7.36 -8.20 -13.11
C LEU A 67 6.84 -9.48 -13.77
N GLY A 68 7.33 -9.80 -14.95
CA GLY A 68 6.91 -10.99 -15.67
C GLY A 68 6.75 -10.74 -17.16
N ASP A 69 6.44 -11.78 -17.91
CA ASP A 69 6.39 -11.77 -19.36
C ASP A 69 5.28 -10.89 -19.95
N VAL A 70 5.43 -10.55 -21.21
CA VAL A 70 4.34 -9.94 -22.00
C VAL A 70 3.14 -10.90 -22.07
N GLY A 71 1.94 -10.35 -21.90
CA GLY A 71 0.72 -11.17 -21.94
C GLY A 71 0.46 -12.03 -20.68
N ALA A 72 1.33 -12.04 -19.66
CA ALA A 72 1.09 -12.74 -18.39
C ALA A 72 -0.08 -12.16 -17.59
N GLY A 73 -0.50 -10.93 -17.87
CA GLY A 73 -1.66 -10.28 -17.25
C GLY A 73 -1.34 -9.43 -16.03
N LYS A 74 -0.14 -8.87 -15.94
CA LYS A 74 0.26 -7.93 -14.86
C LYS A 74 -0.70 -6.76 -14.73
N SER A 75 -0.91 -6.04 -15.83
CA SER A 75 -1.82 -4.89 -15.89
C SER A 75 -3.26 -5.28 -15.58
N SER A 76 -3.69 -6.45 -16.04
CA SER A 76 -5.04 -6.97 -15.74
C SER A 76 -5.22 -7.28 -14.25
N LEU A 77 -4.18 -7.82 -13.58
CA LEU A 77 -4.20 -8.06 -12.13
C LEU A 77 -4.29 -6.72 -11.36
N VAL A 78 -3.49 -5.72 -11.74
CA VAL A 78 -3.53 -4.40 -11.10
C VAL A 78 -4.88 -3.73 -11.32
N LEU A 79 -5.40 -3.76 -12.54
CA LEU A 79 -6.69 -3.17 -12.88
C LEU A 79 -7.84 -3.85 -12.11
N ARG A 80 -7.80 -5.17 -12.01
CA ARG A 80 -8.77 -5.94 -11.20
C ARG A 80 -8.66 -5.56 -9.71
N PHE A 81 -7.45 -5.45 -9.18
CA PHE A 81 -7.24 -5.10 -7.78
C PHE A 81 -7.69 -3.68 -7.45
N VAL A 82 -7.32 -2.68 -8.28
CA VAL A 82 -7.54 -1.25 -7.98
C VAL A 82 -8.95 -0.79 -8.35
N LYS A 83 -9.50 -1.28 -9.48
CA LYS A 83 -10.77 -0.81 -10.03
C LYS A 83 -11.86 -1.88 -10.11
N ASP A 84 -11.55 -3.12 -9.73
CA ASP A 84 -12.42 -4.30 -9.91
C ASP A 84 -12.87 -4.51 -11.36
N GLN A 85 -11.99 -4.19 -12.32
CA GLN A 85 -12.27 -4.26 -13.76
C GLN A 85 -11.37 -5.27 -14.45
N PHE A 86 -11.89 -5.89 -15.50
CA PHE A 86 -11.15 -6.72 -16.43
C PHE A 86 -11.46 -6.28 -17.85
N VAL A 87 -10.42 -6.05 -18.63
CA VAL A 87 -10.54 -5.67 -20.03
C VAL A 87 -9.95 -6.80 -20.87
N GLU A 88 -10.80 -7.42 -21.69
CA GLU A 88 -10.35 -8.42 -22.66
C GLU A 88 -9.53 -7.71 -23.75
N PHE A 89 -8.45 -8.32 -24.20
CA PHE A 89 -7.54 -7.73 -25.22
C PHE A 89 -6.93 -6.39 -24.83
N GLN A 90 -6.58 -6.23 -23.54
CA GLN A 90 -5.89 -5.03 -23.09
C GLN A 90 -4.55 -4.86 -23.82
N GLU A 91 -4.29 -3.63 -24.28
CA GLU A 91 -3.03 -3.28 -24.94
C GLU A 91 -1.83 -3.48 -24.01
N SER A 92 -0.68 -3.82 -24.61
CA SER A 92 0.56 -4.01 -23.86
C SER A 92 1.05 -2.71 -23.26
N THR A 93 1.43 -2.76 -21.98
CA THR A 93 2.02 -1.63 -21.26
C THR A 93 3.31 -1.17 -21.96
N ILE A 94 3.47 0.15 -22.15
CA ILE A 94 4.68 0.80 -22.65
C ILE A 94 5.44 1.38 -21.45
N GLY A 95 6.67 0.93 -21.21
CA GLY A 95 7.47 1.35 -20.06
C GLY A 95 6.90 0.85 -18.74
N ALA A 96 6.21 1.66 -17.98
CA ALA A 96 5.49 1.28 -16.78
C ALA A 96 4.30 2.20 -16.51
N ALA A 97 3.28 1.67 -15.85
CA ALA A 97 2.13 2.43 -15.34
C ALA A 97 2.16 2.48 -13.81
N PHE A 98 1.74 3.59 -13.24
CA PHE A 98 1.68 3.81 -11.80
C PHE A 98 0.24 3.81 -11.31
N PHE A 99 0.01 3.07 -10.22
CA PHE A 99 -1.27 3.02 -9.50
C PHE A 99 -1.04 3.18 -8.02
N SER A 100 -2.08 3.56 -7.30
CA SER A 100 -2.03 3.65 -5.84
C SER A 100 -3.31 3.08 -5.25
N GLN A 101 -3.17 2.28 -4.19
CA GLN A 101 -4.31 1.68 -3.49
C GLN A 101 -4.01 1.63 -2.00
N THR A 102 -5.00 2.01 -1.19
CA THR A 102 -4.89 1.98 0.26
C THR A 102 -5.64 0.79 0.82
N LEU A 103 -5.01 0.05 1.72
CA LEU A 103 -5.55 -1.12 2.40
C LEU A 103 -5.50 -0.92 3.91
N SER A 104 -6.51 -1.41 4.61
CA SER A 104 -6.48 -1.58 6.07
C SER A 104 -6.11 -3.02 6.39
N VAL A 105 -4.99 -3.21 7.06
CA VAL A 105 -4.49 -4.54 7.45
C VAL A 105 -4.05 -4.51 8.92
N ASN A 106 -4.73 -5.29 9.78
CA ASN A 106 -4.41 -5.43 11.20
C ASN A 106 -4.15 -4.07 11.90
N ASP A 107 -5.12 -3.19 11.93
CA ASP A 107 -5.11 -1.87 12.58
C ASP A 107 -4.09 -0.86 12.01
N ALA A 108 -3.45 -1.17 10.89
CA ALA A 108 -2.59 -0.26 10.15
C ALA A 108 -3.16 0.05 8.77
N THR A 109 -2.98 1.27 8.32
CA THR A 109 -3.29 1.68 6.95
C THR A 109 -2.03 1.57 6.11
N LEU A 110 -2.08 0.74 5.06
CA LEU A 110 -1.00 0.56 4.11
C LEU A 110 -1.39 1.16 2.77
N LYS A 111 -0.58 2.06 2.24
CA LYS A 111 -0.73 2.62 0.90
C LYS A 111 0.27 1.95 -0.03
N PHE A 112 -0.22 1.13 -0.95
CA PHE A 112 0.60 0.60 -2.03
C PHE A 112 0.83 1.65 -3.12
N GLU A 113 2.07 1.78 -3.54
CA GLU A 113 2.53 2.49 -4.73
C GLU A 113 2.94 1.44 -5.76
N ILE A 114 2.02 1.14 -6.69
CA ILE A 114 2.11 -0.02 -7.58
C ILE A 114 2.71 0.39 -8.92
N TRP A 115 3.80 -0.24 -9.29
CA TRP A 115 4.47 -0.08 -10.58
C TRP A 115 4.19 -1.30 -11.46
N ASP A 116 3.26 -1.14 -12.40
CA ASP A 116 2.94 -2.13 -13.42
C ASP A 116 3.91 -1.99 -14.58
N THR A 117 4.87 -2.90 -14.71
CA THR A 117 5.93 -2.80 -15.71
C THR A 117 5.57 -3.49 -17.03
N ALA A 118 6.11 -2.98 -18.13
CA ALA A 118 6.05 -3.66 -19.42
C ALA A 118 6.75 -5.02 -19.37
N GLY A 119 6.13 -6.03 -19.99
CA GLY A 119 6.71 -7.38 -20.06
C GLY A 119 7.59 -7.62 -21.28
N GLN A 120 7.71 -6.64 -22.21
CA GLN A 120 8.49 -6.81 -23.41
C GLN A 120 9.99 -6.67 -23.11
N GLU A 121 10.81 -7.53 -23.70
CA GLU A 121 12.26 -7.61 -23.50
C GLU A 121 13.00 -6.31 -23.84
N ARG A 122 12.50 -5.52 -24.78
CA ARG A 122 13.09 -4.20 -25.11
C ARG A 122 13.06 -3.20 -23.95
N TYR A 123 12.23 -3.42 -22.95
CA TYR A 123 12.16 -2.58 -21.75
C TYR A 123 12.88 -3.18 -20.55
N HIS A 124 13.52 -4.35 -20.72
CA HIS A 124 14.20 -5.06 -19.61
C HIS A 124 15.29 -4.20 -18.95
N SER A 125 16.02 -3.40 -19.75
CA SER A 125 17.05 -2.49 -19.22
C SER A 125 16.51 -1.39 -18.29
N LEU A 126 15.21 -1.10 -18.34
CA LEU A 126 14.55 -0.12 -17.47
C LEU A 126 14.04 -0.74 -16.16
N ALA A 127 13.92 -2.06 -16.10
CA ALA A 127 13.34 -2.75 -14.95
C ALA A 127 14.04 -2.41 -13.61
N PRO A 128 15.39 -2.29 -13.54
CA PRO A 128 16.09 -1.87 -12.33
C PRO A 128 15.61 -0.54 -11.75
N MET A 129 15.19 0.41 -12.58
CA MET A 129 14.64 1.69 -12.13
C MET A 129 13.30 1.51 -11.40
N TYR A 130 12.52 0.50 -11.81
CA TYR A 130 11.20 0.24 -11.23
C TYR A 130 11.29 -0.57 -9.95
N TYR A 131 12.10 -1.63 -9.88
CA TYR A 131 12.18 -2.45 -8.68
C TYR A 131 13.15 -1.92 -7.61
N ARG A 132 14.00 -0.95 -7.94
CA ARG A 132 14.90 -0.34 -6.95
C ARG A 132 14.12 0.29 -5.81
N GLY A 133 14.44 -0.13 -4.58
CA GLY A 133 13.75 0.34 -3.38
C GLY A 133 12.30 -0.14 -3.23
N ALA A 134 11.88 -1.16 -4.00
CA ALA A 134 10.59 -1.77 -3.80
C ALA A 134 10.56 -2.59 -2.50
N ALA A 135 9.50 -2.43 -1.72
CA ALA A 135 9.25 -3.21 -0.50
C ALA A 135 8.70 -4.61 -0.84
N ALA A 136 8.05 -4.74 -2.00
CA ALA A 136 7.53 -6.01 -2.49
C ALA A 136 7.56 -6.11 -4.01
N ALA A 137 7.54 -7.36 -4.51
CA ALA A 137 7.42 -7.68 -5.92
C ALA A 137 6.41 -8.81 -6.13
N ILE A 138 5.59 -8.70 -7.18
CA ILE A 138 4.78 -9.80 -7.70
C ILE A 138 5.36 -10.22 -9.04
N ILE A 139 5.83 -11.45 -9.13
CA ILE A 139 6.33 -12.04 -10.35
C ILE A 139 5.19 -12.84 -10.97
N VAL A 140 4.69 -12.40 -12.14
CA VAL A 140 3.50 -12.94 -12.79
C VAL A 140 3.88 -13.79 -13.97
N PHE A 141 3.32 -15.01 -14.04
CA PHE A 141 3.37 -15.86 -15.21
C PHE A 141 1.97 -16.33 -15.63
N ASP A 142 1.83 -16.77 -16.86
CA ASP A 142 0.61 -17.36 -17.41
C ASP A 142 0.64 -18.86 -17.22
N VAL A 143 -0.31 -19.45 -16.48
CA VAL A 143 -0.36 -20.91 -16.23
C VAL A 143 -0.50 -21.75 -17.50
N THR A 144 -0.92 -21.13 -18.61
CA THR A 144 -1.06 -21.80 -19.92
C THR A 144 0.22 -21.73 -20.76
N ASN A 145 1.28 -21.04 -20.26
CA ASN A 145 2.50 -20.79 -21.01
C ASN A 145 3.76 -21.11 -20.19
N GLN A 146 4.35 -22.30 -20.42
CA GLN A 146 5.57 -22.73 -19.75
C GLN A 146 6.73 -21.75 -19.94
N ALA A 147 6.87 -21.11 -21.13
CA ALA A 147 7.93 -20.15 -21.38
C ALA A 147 7.80 -18.90 -20.51
N SER A 148 6.57 -18.48 -20.16
CA SER A 148 6.34 -17.37 -19.25
C SER A 148 6.76 -17.71 -17.80
N PHE A 149 6.60 -18.97 -17.39
CA PHE A 149 7.08 -19.46 -16.10
C PHE A 149 8.62 -19.48 -16.04
N GLU A 150 9.29 -19.93 -17.10
CA GLU A 150 10.76 -19.88 -17.16
C GLU A 150 11.29 -18.43 -17.12
N ARG A 151 10.58 -17.49 -17.73
CA ARG A 151 10.91 -16.05 -17.60
C ARG A 151 10.65 -15.51 -16.19
N ALA A 152 9.60 -15.99 -15.53
CA ALA A 152 9.35 -15.65 -14.14
C ALA A 152 10.48 -16.12 -13.21
N LYS A 153 11.01 -17.33 -13.42
CA LYS A 153 12.19 -17.85 -12.70
C LYS A 153 13.41 -16.94 -12.87
N LYS A 154 13.65 -16.41 -14.08
CA LYS A 154 14.75 -15.45 -14.33
C LYS A 154 14.56 -14.13 -13.56
N TRP A 155 13.32 -13.63 -13.48
CA TRP A 155 13.02 -12.43 -12.68
C TRP A 155 13.29 -12.66 -11.20
N VAL A 156 12.92 -13.82 -10.65
CA VAL A 156 13.23 -14.18 -9.27
C VAL A 156 14.73 -14.15 -9.02
N GLN A 157 15.52 -14.81 -9.89
CA GLN A 157 16.98 -14.84 -9.79
C GLN A 157 17.60 -13.43 -9.88
N GLU A 158 17.10 -12.59 -10.78
CA GLU A 158 17.57 -11.22 -10.93
C GLU A 158 17.30 -10.38 -9.67
N LEU A 159 16.09 -10.45 -9.13
CA LEU A 159 15.74 -9.74 -7.90
C LEU A 159 16.60 -10.22 -6.73
N GLN A 160 16.80 -11.52 -6.57
CA GLN A 160 17.63 -12.08 -5.51
C GLN A 160 19.10 -11.66 -5.63
N ALA A 161 19.62 -11.58 -6.86
CA ALA A 161 21.02 -11.17 -7.11
C ALA A 161 21.24 -9.67 -6.89
N GLN A 162 20.27 -8.82 -7.26
CA GLN A 162 20.45 -7.37 -7.23
C GLN A 162 20.02 -6.71 -5.93
N VAL A 163 19.06 -7.32 -5.23
CA VAL A 163 18.48 -6.71 -4.04
C VAL A 163 19.34 -6.98 -2.81
N GLY A 164 20.34 -7.85 -2.91
CA GLY A 164 21.23 -8.15 -1.80
C GLY A 164 20.48 -8.31 -0.50
N ASN A 165 20.75 -8.26 0.61
CA ASN A 165 20.08 -8.47 1.89
C ASN A 165 18.83 -7.60 2.18
N THR A 166 18.06 -7.17 1.19
CA THR A 166 16.83 -6.43 1.46
C THR A 166 15.69 -7.39 1.78
N ASN A 167 14.90 -7.02 2.78
CA ASN A 167 13.71 -7.76 3.22
C ASN A 167 12.53 -7.57 2.22
N MET A 168 12.79 -7.66 0.91
CA MET A 168 11.73 -7.55 -0.10
C MET A 168 10.82 -8.76 -0.02
N VAL A 169 9.52 -8.51 0.13
CA VAL A 169 8.50 -9.57 0.06
C VAL A 169 8.24 -9.93 -1.40
N MET A 170 8.51 -11.16 -1.78
CA MET A 170 8.29 -11.62 -3.15
C MET A 170 7.15 -12.64 -3.21
N ALA A 171 6.25 -12.44 -4.19
CA ALA A 171 5.15 -13.34 -4.52
C ALA A 171 5.29 -13.85 -5.94
N LEU A 172 4.99 -15.11 -6.15
CA LEU A 172 4.85 -15.73 -7.46
C LEU A 172 3.37 -15.91 -7.77
N ALA A 173 2.88 -15.30 -8.87
CA ALA A 173 1.47 -15.32 -9.27
C ALA A 173 1.30 -16.14 -10.55
N GLY A 174 0.65 -17.30 -10.47
CA GLY A 174 0.21 -18.09 -11.63
C GLY A 174 -1.13 -17.56 -12.13
N ASN A 175 -1.11 -16.64 -13.08
CA ASN A 175 -2.32 -15.98 -13.56
C ASN A 175 -3.02 -16.79 -14.66
N LYS A 176 -4.28 -16.46 -14.93
CA LYS A 176 -5.20 -17.13 -15.85
C LYS A 176 -5.59 -18.54 -15.40
N SER A 177 -5.70 -18.75 -14.08
CA SER A 177 -6.10 -20.03 -13.48
C SER A 177 -7.50 -20.49 -13.87
N ASP A 178 -8.30 -19.63 -14.48
CA ASP A 178 -9.60 -19.94 -15.08
C ASP A 178 -9.50 -20.82 -16.35
N LEU A 179 -8.32 -20.87 -16.99
CA LEU A 179 -8.09 -21.63 -18.22
C LEU A 179 -7.59 -23.06 -17.90
N LEU A 180 -8.42 -23.85 -17.21
CA LEU A 180 -8.05 -25.17 -16.68
C LEU A 180 -7.59 -26.13 -17.78
N ASP A 181 -8.30 -26.19 -18.91
CA ASP A 181 -8.02 -27.12 -20.01
C ASP A 181 -6.71 -26.77 -20.77
N ALA A 182 -6.26 -25.53 -20.69
CA ALA A 182 -5.06 -25.05 -21.37
C ALA A 182 -3.83 -24.99 -20.45
N LYS A 183 -3.98 -25.38 -19.18
CA LYS A 183 -2.93 -25.30 -18.17
C LYS A 183 -1.73 -26.16 -18.54
N LYS A 184 -0.53 -25.57 -18.55
CA LYS A 184 0.76 -26.22 -18.86
C LYS A 184 1.72 -26.23 -17.68
N VAL A 185 1.55 -25.30 -16.72
CA VAL A 185 2.34 -25.25 -15.50
C VAL A 185 1.46 -25.75 -14.36
N SER A 186 1.88 -26.81 -13.67
CA SER A 186 1.12 -27.33 -12.54
C SER A 186 1.28 -26.44 -11.30
N ALA A 187 0.28 -26.46 -10.42
CA ALA A 187 0.35 -25.72 -9.16
C ALA A 187 1.47 -26.28 -8.27
N GLU A 188 1.69 -27.60 -8.31
CA GLU A 188 2.72 -28.28 -7.53
C GLU A 188 4.12 -27.84 -7.96
N GLU A 189 4.38 -27.76 -9.29
CA GLU A 189 5.66 -27.30 -9.82
C GLU A 189 5.95 -25.85 -9.38
N ALA A 190 4.97 -24.96 -9.53
CA ALA A 190 5.11 -23.57 -9.15
C ALA A 190 5.26 -23.37 -7.63
N GLN A 191 4.52 -24.17 -6.84
CA GLN A 191 4.60 -24.14 -5.38
C GLN A 191 5.98 -24.62 -4.89
N THR A 192 6.49 -25.70 -5.45
CA THR A 192 7.82 -26.24 -5.12
C THR A 192 8.90 -25.21 -5.42
N TYR A 193 8.87 -24.62 -6.61
CA TYR A 193 9.81 -23.57 -6.98
C TYR A 193 9.75 -22.35 -6.03
N ALA A 194 8.55 -21.93 -5.66
CA ALA A 194 8.37 -20.81 -4.75
C ALA A 194 8.95 -21.11 -3.36
N GLN A 195 8.74 -22.32 -2.83
CA GLN A 195 9.29 -22.73 -1.52
C GLN A 195 10.82 -22.77 -1.54
N GLU A 196 11.43 -23.34 -2.57
CA GLU A 196 12.88 -23.41 -2.74
C GLU A 196 13.54 -22.02 -2.81
N ASN A 197 12.81 -21.02 -3.28
CA ASN A 197 13.30 -19.65 -3.47
C ASN A 197 12.78 -18.65 -2.42
N SER A 198 12.15 -19.13 -1.35
CA SER A 198 11.60 -18.27 -0.26
C SER A 198 10.55 -17.27 -0.72
N LEU A 199 9.75 -17.64 -1.73
CA LEU A 199 8.58 -16.91 -2.20
C LEU A 199 7.31 -17.54 -1.65
N PHE A 200 6.18 -16.81 -1.68
CA PHE A 200 4.89 -17.47 -1.63
C PHE A 200 4.25 -17.52 -3.02
N PHE A 201 3.52 -18.59 -3.28
CA PHE A 201 2.85 -18.81 -4.55
C PHE A 201 1.33 -18.73 -4.38
N MET A 202 0.67 -18.17 -5.39
CA MET A 202 -0.78 -18.14 -5.47
C MET A 202 -1.22 -18.18 -6.93
N GLU A 203 -2.16 -19.09 -7.25
CA GLU A 203 -2.85 -19.04 -8.53
C GLU A 203 -3.90 -17.94 -8.51
N THR A 204 -3.93 -17.15 -9.57
CA THR A 204 -4.83 -15.99 -9.70
C THR A 204 -5.56 -16.01 -11.03
N SER A 205 -6.72 -15.36 -11.08
CA SER A 205 -7.38 -15.05 -12.34
C SER A 205 -7.86 -13.59 -12.32
N ALA A 206 -7.25 -12.75 -13.14
CA ALA A 206 -7.74 -11.39 -13.33
C ALA A 206 -9.14 -11.37 -13.96
N LYS A 207 -9.50 -12.39 -14.77
CA LYS A 207 -10.80 -12.51 -15.42
C LYS A 207 -11.91 -12.78 -14.43
N THR A 208 -11.74 -13.78 -13.56
CA THR A 208 -12.75 -14.17 -12.56
C THR A 208 -12.60 -13.48 -11.21
N ALA A 209 -11.55 -12.68 -11.04
CA ALA A 209 -11.13 -12.06 -9.78
C ALA A 209 -10.61 -13.06 -8.71
N ALA A 210 -10.46 -14.35 -9.03
CA ALA A 210 -10.01 -15.36 -8.09
C ALA A 210 -8.61 -15.02 -7.55
N ASN A 211 -8.47 -14.96 -6.23
CA ASN A 211 -7.24 -14.70 -5.46
C ASN A 211 -6.52 -13.38 -5.80
N VAL A 212 -7.16 -12.47 -6.54
CA VAL A 212 -6.50 -11.21 -6.90
C VAL A 212 -6.34 -10.30 -5.69
N LYS A 213 -7.38 -10.12 -4.89
CA LYS A 213 -7.29 -9.35 -3.64
C LYS A 213 -6.38 -10.04 -2.64
N GLU A 214 -6.48 -11.34 -2.54
CA GLU A 214 -5.79 -12.18 -1.58
C GLU A 214 -4.27 -12.04 -1.70
N ILE A 215 -3.70 -12.06 -2.93
CA ILE A 215 -2.25 -11.94 -3.12
C ILE A 215 -1.72 -10.58 -2.64
N PHE A 216 -2.44 -9.48 -2.89
CA PHE A 216 -2.05 -8.15 -2.41
C PHE A 216 -2.19 -8.04 -0.89
N TYR A 217 -3.24 -8.60 -0.30
CA TYR A 217 -3.41 -8.63 1.15
C TYR A 217 -2.35 -9.48 1.84
N GLU A 218 -1.95 -10.60 1.24
CA GLU A 218 -0.90 -11.46 1.78
C GLU A 218 0.46 -10.77 1.76
N ILE A 219 0.78 -10.03 0.69
CA ILE A 219 1.95 -9.15 0.66
C ILE A 219 1.87 -8.12 1.80
N ALA A 220 0.74 -7.45 1.94
CA ALA A 220 0.55 -6.43 2.96
C ALA A 220 0.74 -6.96 4.39
N ARG A 221 0.37 -8.23 4.65
CA ARG A 221 0.58 -8.88 5.95
C ARG A 221 2.05 -9.20 6.21
N ARG A 222 2.81 -9.55 5.16
CA ARG A 222 4.23 -9.95 5.26
C ARG A 222 5.19 -8.78 5.26
N LEU A 223 4.76 -7.60 4.84
CA LEU A 223 5.62 -6.42 4.87
C LEU A 223 6.07 -6.11 6.30
N PRO A 224 7.38 -5.85 6.52
CA PRO A 224 7.89 -5.49 7.83
C PRO A 224 7.23 -4.18 8.28
N ARG A 225 6.64 -4.20 9.45
CA ARG A 225 6.12 -3.01 10.11
C ARG A 225 7.29 -2.25 10.71
N VAL A 226 7.90 -1.37 9.92
CA VAL A 226 8.92 -0.48 10.45
C VAL A 226 8.23 0.43 11.47
N GLN A 227 8.48 0.20 12.76
CA GLN A 227 8.25 1.24 13.75
C GLN A 227 9.14 2.42 13.32
N PRO A 228 8.66 3.68 13.32
CA PRO A 228 9.57 4.78 13.12
C PRO A 228 10.61 4.69 14.23
N THR A 229 11.86 4.56 13.85
CA THR A 229 12.93 4.97 14.73
C THR A 229 12.58 6.38 15.14
N GLU A 230 12.33 6.59 16.45
CA GLU A 230 12.27 7.92 17.02
C GLU A 230 13.51 8.64 16.49
N ASN A 231 13.30 9.74 15.81
CA ASN A 231 14.43 10.57 15.34
C ASN A 231 15.32 10.78 16.56
N PRO A 232 16.61 10.42 16.49
CA PRO A 232 17.52 10.76 17.57
C PRO A 232 17.37 12.27 17.80
N THR A 233 16.96 12.59 19.01
CA THR A 233 16.80 13.93 19.57
C THR A 233 17.80 14.88 18.94
N GLY A 234 17.29 15.97 18.40
CA GLY A 234 17.90 17.02 17.66
C GLY A 234 19.42 17.18 17.84
N MET A 235 20.07 17.31 16.72
CA MET A 235 21.44 17.79 16.65
C MET A 235 21.48 19.15 17.36
N VAL A 236 21.94 19.16 18.61
CA VAL A 236 22.24 20.40 19.34
C VAL A 236 23.44 21.00 18.63
N LEU A 237 23.20 22.00 17.82
CA LEU A 237 24.28 22.83 17.29
C LEU A 237 24.95 23.51 18.50
N PRO A 238 26.27 23.31 18.71
CA PRO A 238 26.96 24.05 19.76
C PRO A 238 26.92 25.53 19.40
N ASP A 239 26.35 26.33 20.32
CA ASP A 239 26.39 27.78 20.26
C ASP A 239 27.86 28.21 20.10
N ARG A 240 28.20 28.76 18.94
CA ARG A 240 29.47 29.43 18.74
C ARG A 240 29.43 30.71 19.55
N ALA A 241 30.05 30.70 20.74
CA ALA A 241 30.40 31.89 21.46
C ALA A 241 31.15 32.84 20.53
N MET A 242 30.60 34.02 20.29
CA MET A 242 31.29 35.11 19.63
C MET A 242 32.36 35.65 20.61
N ASP A 243 33.59 35.12 20.47
CA ASP A 243 34.75 35.83 21.01
C ASP A 243 35.05 37.05 20.13
N ARG A 244 34.64 38.21 20.65
CA ARG A 244 35.16 39.50 20.22
C ARG A 244 36.60 39.65 20.69
N ALA A 245 37.50 39.31 19.82
CA ALA A 245 38.88 39.76 19.99
C ALA A 245 39.02 41.12 19.30
N VAL A 246 39.08 42.13 20.12
CA VAL A 246 39.64 43.45 19.77
C VAL A 246 41.14 43.30 19.71
N SER A 247 41.75 43.55 18.57
CA SER A 247 43.16 43.86 18.53
C SER A 247 43.43 45.05 17.64
N SER A 248 43.89 46.06 18.32
CA SER A 248 44.44 47.32 17.87
C SER A 248 45.66 47.10 16.96
N SER A 249 45.71 47.98 15.93
CA SER A 249 46.86 48.77 15.43
C SER A 249 48.28 48.23 15.60
N CYS A 250 49.04 48.18 14.50
CA CYS A 250 50.23 49.08 14.38
C CYS A 250 50.78 49.03 12.97
N CYS A 251 51.09 50.23 12.48
CA CYS A 251 51.94 50.53 11.33
C CYS A 251 53.41 50.13 11.58
N ALA A 252 54.06 49.71 10.53
CA ALA A 252 55.37 50.16 10.06
C ALA A 252 55.66 49.49 8.72
#